data_7ef2e51f51ce963cdb857b641e42fdde
#
_entry.id   7ef2e51f51ce963cdb857b641e42fdde
#
_cell.length_a   1.000
_cell.length_b   1.000
_cell.length_c   1.000
_cell.angle_alpha   90.00
_cell.angle_beta   90.00
_cell.angle_gamma   90.00
#
_symmetry.space_group_name_H-M   'P 1'
#
loop_
_entity.id
_entity.type
_entity.pdbx_description
1 polymer ?
#
loop_
_entity_poly.entity_id
_entity_poly.type
_entity_poly.pdbx_seq_one_letter_code
_entity_poly.pdbx_strand_id
1 'polypeptide(L)'
;KLAGGVAVINVGGATEVEIKEKRERVIDARNATKAAVEEGIVAGGEIALMEATKMVETPPKGTLGALILKTALLSPFRKLVENSGLDYAEVREKMAGHKYPEGIDVTSGEVGDLIKAGIIDPVKVTRSALENASSVAVMVISTETLVTDLIEK
;
A
#
# COMPACT_ATOMS: atom_id res chain seq x y z
N LYS A 1 -22.17 11.67 -29.00
CA LYS A 1 -22.08 10.20 -29.18
C LYS A 1 -21.52 9.61 -27.90
N LEU A 2 -22.39 9.04 -27.08
CA LEU A 2 -22.01 8.18 -25.96
C LEU A 2 -21.57 6.83 -26.56
N ALA A 3 -20.27 6.67 -26.78
CA ALA A 3 -19.67 5.38 -27.10
C ALA A 3 -19.41 4.64 -25.77
N GLY A 4 -20.46 4.09 -25.19
CA GLY A 4 -20.36 3.24 -24.01
C GLY A 4 -20.63 1.79 -24.42
N GLY A 5 -19.60 0.95 -24.38
CA GLY A 5 -19.75 -0.50 -24.46
C GLY A 5 -19.99 -1.09 -23.07
N VAL A 6 -20.70 -2.22 -23.02
CA VAL A 6 -20.83 -3.05 -21.80
C VAL A 6 -19.93 -4.27 -21.98
N ALA A 7 -19.02 -4.48 -21.05
CA ALA A 7 -18.23 -5.70 -20.97
C ALA A 7 -18.75 -6.59 -19.83
N VAL A 8 -18.93 -7.87 -20.11
CA VAL A 8 -19.36 -8.86 -19.12
C VAL A 8 -18.24 -9.85 -18.88
N ILE A 9 -17.82 -9.98 -17.63
CA ILE A 9 -16.81 -10.95 -17.21
C ILE A 9 -17.52 -12.08 -16.47
N ASN A 10 -17.56 -13.26 -17.09
CA ASN A 10 -18.12 -14.45 -16.47
C ASN A 10 -17.07 -15.16 -15.61
N VAL A 11 -17.43 -15.42 -14.37
CA VAL A 11 -16.56 -16.09 -13.40
C VAL A 11 -17.14 -17.45 -13.08
N GLY A 12 -16.32 -18.51 -13.20
CA GLY A 12 -16.70 -19.88 -12.87
C GLY A 12 -15.68 -20.54 -11.94
N GLY A 13 -16.11 -21.61 -11.28
CA GLY A 13 -15.27 -22.43 -10.42
C GLY A 13 -15.96 -23.74 -10.06
N ALA A 14 -15.23 -24.66 -9.44
CA ALA A 14 -15.74 -25.96 -9.04
C ALA A 14 -16.63 -25.89 -7.79
N THR A 15 -16.47 -24.87 -6.96
CA THR A 15 -17.23 -24.67 -5.72
C THR A 15 -17.75 -23.23 -5.63
N GLU A 16 -18.80 -23.03 -4.86
CA GLU A 16 -19.36 -21.69 -4.60
C GLU A 16 -18.35 -20.76 -3.91
N VAL A 17 -17.54 -21.28 -3.01
CA VAL A 17 -16.48 -20.52 -2.32
C VAL A 17 -15.44 -20.04 -3.31
N GLU A 18 -15.01 -20.90 -4.23
CA GLU A 18 -14.05 -20.54 -5.28
C GLU A 18 -14.61 -19.48 -6.23
N ILE A 19 -15.87 -19.61 -6.62
CA ILE A 19 -16.55 -18.63 -7.47
C ILE A 19 -16.60 -17.26 -6.78
N LYS A 20 -16.94 -17.25 -5.49
CA LYS A 20 -17.00 -16.02 -4.71
C LYS A 20 -15.62 -15.36 -4.59
N GLU A 21 -14.59 -16.13 -4.26
CA GLU A 21 -13.22 -15.61 -4.19
C GLU A 21 -12.74 -15.02 -5.52
N LYS A 22 -12.93 -15.74 -6.62
CA LYS A 22 -12.58 -15.25 -7.95
C LYS A 22 -13.35 -13.99 -8.33
N ARG A 23 -14.65 -13.93 -7.99
CA ARG A 23 -15.48 -12.76 -8.25
C ARG A 23 -14.96 -11.54 -7.51
N GLU A 24 -14.64 -11.65 -6.22
CA GLU A 24 -14.09 -10.54 -5.43
C GLU A 24 -12.74 -10.09 -6.00
N ARG A 25 -11.87 -11.01 -6.42
CA ARG A 25 -10.59 -10.71 -7.06
C ARG A 25 -10.76 -9.94 -8.38
N VAL A 26 -11.76 -10.29 -9.19
CA VAL A 26 -12.09 -9.56 -10.44
C VAL A 26 -12.63 -8.17 -10.13
N ILE A 27 -13.46 -8.01 -9.10
CA ILE A 27 -13.97 -6.71 -8.66
C ILE A 27 -12.82 -5.81 -8.19
N ASP A 28 -11.90 -6.36 -7.41
CA ASP A 28 -10.71 -5.65 -6.93
C ASP A 28 -9.82 -5.19 -8.08
N ALA A 29 -9.49 -6.08 -9.00
CA ALA A 29 -8.70 -5.76 -10.20
C ALA A 29 -9.35 -4.67 -11.06
N ARG A 30 -10.69 -4.72 -11.25
CA ARG A 30 -11.44 -3.67 -11.95
C ARG A 30 -11.34 -2.32 -11.25
N ASN A 31 -11.49 -2.30 -9.94
CA ASN A 31 -11.44 -1.07 -9.14
C ASN A 31 -10.02 -0.48 -9.13
N ALA A 32 -8.99 -1.32 -8.99
CA ALA A 32 -7.60 -0.92 -9.08
C ALA A 32 -7.27 -0.32 -10.46
N THR A 33 -7.71 -0.98 -11.54
CA THR A 33 -7.52 -0.47 -12.90
C THR A 33 -8.20 0.89 -13.10
N LYS A 34 -9.43 1.06 -12.60
CA LYS A 34 -10.13 2.34 -12.67
C LYS A 34 -9.38 3.44 -11.91
N ALA A 35 -8.92 3.15 -10.70
CA ALA A 35 -8.12 4.07 -9.90
C ALA A 35 -6.80 4.46 -10.60
N ALA A 36 -6.14 3.49 -11.25
CA ALA A 36 -4.93 3.72 -12.03
C ALA A 36 -5.15 4.62 -13.25
N VAL A 37 -6.30 4.49 -13.93
CA VAL A 37 -6.67 5.38 -15.04
C VAL A 37 -6.95 6.80 -14.57
N GLU A 38 -7.50 6.97 -13.35
CA GLU A 38 -7.85 8.29 -12.81
C GLU A 38 -6.62 9.09 -12.36
N GLU A 39 -5.65 8.47 -11.68
CA GLU A 39 -4.51 9.20 -11.05
C GLU A 39 -3.13 8.63 -11.43
N GLY A 40 -3.07 7.62 -12.29
CA GLY A 40 -1.81 6.98 -12.67
C GLY A 40 -1.36 5.88 -11.70
N ILE A 41 -0.12 5.45 -11.91
CA ILE A 41 0.50 4.34 -11.18
C ILE A 41 1.82 4.76 -10.54
N VAL A 42 2.21 4.05 -9.51
CA VAL A 42 3.52 4.09 -8.86
C VAL A 42 4.12 2.69 -8.79
N ALA A 43 5.41 2.59 -8.44
CA ALA A 43 6.00 1.29 -8.11
C ALA A 43 5.29 0.72 -6.88
N GLY A 44 4.91 -0.56 -6.98
CA GLY A 44 4.24 -1.29 -5.90
C GLY A 44 5.20 -1.70 -4.79
N GLY A 45 4.75 -2.61 -3.94
CA GLY A 45 5.58 -3.10 -2.83
C GLY A 45 5.91 -2.04 -1.79
N GLU A 46 5.03 -1.03 -1.63
CA GLU A 46 5.16 0.07 -0.66
C GLU A 46 6.38 0.99 -0.87
N ILE A 47 7.11 0.82 -2.00
CA ILE A 47 8.30 1.61 -2.32
C ILE A 47 7.96 3.09 -2.55
N ALA A 48 6.77 3.39 -3.05
CA ALA A 48 6.33 4.77 -3.24
C ALA A 48 6.25 5.54 -1.92
N LEU A 49 5.74 4.92 -0.84
CA LEU A 49 5.72 5.53 0.50
C LEU A 49 7.13 5.65 1.09
N MET A 50 7.97 4.67 0.87
CA MET A 50 9.38 4.73 1.28
C MET A 50 10.11 5.89 0.58
N GLU A 51 9.89 6.09 -0.72
CA GLU A 51 10.46 7.23 -1.46
C GLU A 51 9.93 8.57 -0.93
N ALA A 52 8.64 8.65 -0.60
CA ALA A 52 8.02 9.85 -0.03
C ALA A 52 8.69 10.28 1.30
N THR A 53 9.31 9.36 2.04
CA THR A 53 10.05 9.72 3.26
C THR A 53 11.21 10.69 3.02
N LYS A 54 11.77 10.72 1.80
CA LYS A 54 12.85 11.63 1.42
C LYS A 54 12.40 13.09 1.34
N MET A 55 11.09 13.30 1.11
CA MET A 55 10.49 14.63 1.04
C MET A 55 10.15 15.20 2.42
N VAL A 56 10.18 14.36 3.46
CA VAL A 56 9.86 14.78 4.84
C VAL A 56 11.10 15.32 5.53
N GLU A 57 11.13 16.62 5.78
CA GLU A 57 12.20 17.27 6.51
C GLU A 57 12.10 16.95 8.02
N THR A 58 13.19 16.41 8.58
CA THR A 58 13.30 16.05 9.99
C THR A 58 14.23 17.01 10.73
N PRO A 59 14.22 17.05 12.09
CA PRO A 59 15.14 17.87 12.85
C PRO A 59 16.61 17.73 12.39
N PRO A 60 17.40 18.82 12.42
CA PRO A 60 17.11 20.13 13.02
C PRO A 60 16.25 21.07 12.17
N LYS A 61 15.97 20.78 10.91
CA LYS A 61 15.17 21.65 10.05
C LYS A 61 13.67 21.43 10.18
N GLY A 62 13.22 20.17 10.37
CA GLY A 62 11.82 19.80 10.53
C GLY A 62 11.39 19.64 11.99
N THR A 63 10.14 19.22 12.19
CA THR A 63 9.53 19.03 13.51
C THR A 63 9.65 17.58 14.00
N LEU A 64 9.42 17.36 15.30
CA LEU A 64 9.32 16.01 15.87
C LEU A 64 8.17 15.21 15.23
N GLY A 65 7.03 15.87 14.92
CA GLY A 65 5.92 15.26 14.19
C GLY A 65 6.34 14.76 12.81
N ALA A 66 7.18 15.49 12.09
CA ALA A 66 7.74 15.05 10.82
C ALA A 66 8.60 13.80 10.96
N LEU A 67 9.37 13.67 12.05
CA LEU A 67 10.12 12.45 12.34
C LEU A 67 9.20 11.25 12.59
N ILE A 68 8.13 11.44 13.34
CA ILE A 68 7.09 10.40 13.56
C ILE A 68 6.46 9.99 12.25
N LEU A 69 6.04 10.94 11.41
CA LEU A 69 5.47 10.66 10.09
C LEU A 69 6.44 9.87 9.21
N LYS A 70 7.71 10.28 9.16
CA LYS A 70 8.74 9.59 8.38
C LYS A 70 8.91 8.13 8.82
N THR A 71 8.87 7.88 10.11
CA THR A 71 8.96 6.52 10.66
C THR A 71 7.69 5.70 10.32
N ALA A 72 6.52 6.33 10.42
CA ALA A 72 5.25 5.70 10.10
C ALA A 72 5.15 5.30 8.62
N LEU A 73 5.65 6.13 7.69
CA LEU A 73 5.66 5.84 6.26
C LEU A 73 6.49 4.59 5.88
N LEU A 74 7.43 4.16 6.72
CA LEU A 74 8.20 2.94 6.50
C LEU A 74 7.49 1.68 7.02
N SER A 75 6.45 1.83 7.85
CA SER A 75 5.76 0.69 8.47
C SER A 75 5.09 -0.25 7.48
N PRO A 76 4.41 0.22 6.41
CA PRO A 76 3.80 -0.68 5.43
C PRO A 76 4.82 -1.57 4.73
N PHE A 77 5.93 -0.99 4.28
CA PHE A 77 7.03 -1.75 3.67
C PHE A 77 7.61 -2.80 4.63
N ARG A 78 7.88 -2.39 5.86
CA ARG A 78 8.36 -3.33 6.89
C ARG A 78 7.38 -4.48 7.09
N LYS A 79 6.08 -4.17 7.17
CA LYS A 79 5.05 -5.18 7.36
C LYS A 79 4.93 -6.13 6.17
N LEU A 80 5.06 -5.63 4.96
CA LEU A 80 5.09 -6.45 3.74
C LEU A 80 6.25 -7.46 3.79
N VAL A 81 7.45 -7.01 4.12
CA VAL A 81 8.65 -7.85 4.23
C VAL A 81 8.47 -8.91 5.32
N GLU A 82 8.01 -8.53 6.51
CA GLU A 82 7.74 -9.45 7.62
C GLU A 82 6.69 -10.51 7.24
N ASN A 83 5.60 -10.10 6.56
CA ASN A 83 4.55 -11.02 6.13
C ASN A 83 5.01 -12.02 5.07
N SER A 84 6.03 -11.67 4.27
CA SER A 84 6.64 -12.59 3.30
C SER A 84 7.61 -13.60 3.91
N GLY A 85 7.90 -13.47 5.21
CA GLY A 85 8.86 -14.31 5.92
C GLY A 85 10.33 -13.90 5.73
N LEU A 86 10.58 -12.78 5.06
CA LEU A 86 11.93 -12.23 4.89
C LEU A 86 12.35 -11.42 6.12
N ASP A 87 13.67 -11.39 6.38
CA ASP A 87 14.22 -10.51 7.40
C ASP A 87 14.29 -9.06 6.91
N TYR A 88 13.68 -8.15 7.66
CA TYR A 88 13.63 -6.74 7.28
C TYR A 88 15.01 -6.07 7.23
N ALA A 89 15.93 -6.45 8.13
CA ALA A 89 17.26 -5.86 8.15
C ALA A 89 18.07 -6.30 6.93
N GLU A 90 17.99 -7.58 6.56
CA GLU A 90 18.64 -8.12 5.36
C GLU A 90 18.10 -7.47 4.08
N VAL A 91 16.77 -7.36 3.97
CA VAL A 91 16.13 -6.70 2.82
C VAL A 91 16.56 -5.24 2.71
N ARG A 92 16.61 -4.53 3.83
CA ARG A 92 17.03 -3.14 3.86
C ARG A 92 18.49 -2.95 3.46
N GLU A 93 19.36 -3.89 3.81
CA GLU A 93 20.76 -3.91 3.39
C GLU A 93 20.86 -4.17 1.88
N LYS A 94 20.13 -5.15 1.36
CA LYS A 94 20.07 -5.42 -0.09
C LYS A 94 19.57 -4.21 -0.90
N MET A 95 18.64 -3.46 -0.35
CA MET A 95 18.12 -2.25 -0.98
C MET A 95 19.00 -1.01 -0.82
N ALA A 96 20.07 -1.09 -0.04
CA ALA A 96 20.97 0.04 0.16
C ALA A 96 21.62 0.47 -1.16
N GLY A 97 21.44 1.73 -1.53
CA GLY A 97 21.95 2.29 -2.79
C GLY A 97 21.01 2.19 -3.99
N HIS A 98 19.95 1.41 -3.91
CA HIS A 98 18.91 1.36 -4.94
C HIS A 98 18.03 2.61 -4.91
N LYS A 99 17.51 2.99 -6.09
CA LYS A 99 16.69 4.19 -6.28
C LYS A 99 15.35 3.81 -6.86
N TYR A 100 14.33 4.60 -6.50
CA TYR A 100 13.02 4.47 -7.13
C TYR A 100 13.14 4.44 -8.68
N PRO A 101 12.49 3.50 -9.40
CA PRO A 101 11.45 2.57 -8.93
C PRO A 101 11.96 1.17 -8.53
N GLU A 102 13.25 1.03 -8.19
CA GLU A 102 13.81 -0.25 -7.75
C GLU A 102 13.33 -0.60 -6.35
N GLY A 103 12.98 -1.86 -6.16
CA GLY A 103 12.49 -2.41 -4.90
C GLY A 103 12.63 -3.91 -4.86
N ILE A 104 12.24 -4.54 -3.77
CA ILE A 104 12.26 -5.98 -3.62
C ILE A 104 10.96 -6.60 -4.11
N ASP A 105 11.07 -7.62 -4.96
CA ASP A 105 9.99 -8.56 -5.19
C ASP A 105 10.01 -9.59 -4.06
N VAL A 106 9.05 -9.51 -3.17
CA VAL A 106 8.96 -10.39 -1.98
C VAL A 106 8.68 -11.86 -2.32
N THR A 107 8.28 -12.16 -3.56
CA THR A 107 8.03 -13.52 -4.03
C THR A 107 9.33 -14.20 -4.43
N SER A 108 10.21 -13.50 -5.13
CA SER A 108 11.52 -14.01 -5.57
C SER A 108 12.64 -13.71 -4.58
N GLY A 109 12.50 -12.67 -3.75
CA GLY A 109 13.54 -12.14 -2.87
C GLY A 109 14.61 -11.32 -3.60
N GLU A 110 14.38 -10.99 -4.88
CA GLU A 110 15.31 -10.22 -5.71
C GLU A 110 14.96 -8.74 -5.75
N VAL A 111 15.97 -7.89 -5.87
CA VAL A 111 15.82 -6.44 -6.04
C VAL A 111 15.89 -6.09 -7.51
N GLY A 112 14.93 -5.30 -7.98
CA GLY A 112 14.86 -4.87 -9.37
C GLY A 112 13.85 -3.75 -9.61
N ASP A 113 13.71 -3.35 -10.88
CA ASP A 113 12.74 -2.35 -11.32
C ASP A 113 11.31 -2.92 -11.24
N LEU A 114 10.57 -2.52 -10.22
CA LEU A 114 9.22 -3.05 -9.95
C LEU A 114 8.21 -2.65 -11.03
N ILE A 115 8.37 -1.49 -11.65
CA ILE A 115 7.47 -1.07 -12.73
C ILE A 115 7.65 -1.97 -13.94
N LYS A 116 8.89 -2.28 -14.33
CA LYS A 116 9.17 -3.22 -15.42
C LYS A 116 8.74 -4.64 -15.10
N ALA A 117 8.83 -5.04 -13.85
CA ALA A 117 8.34 -6.34 -13.37
C ALA A 117 6.80 -6.42 -13.32
N GLY A 118 6.07 -5.30 -13.53
CA GLY A 118 4.62 -5.25 -13.45
C GLY A 118 4.07 -5.18 -12.02
N ILE A 119 4.95 -4.93 -11.04
CA ILE A 119 4.58 -4.73 -9.62
C ILE A 119 4.28 -3.24 -9.43
N ILE A 120 3.01 -2.90 -9.59
CA ILE A 120 2.54 -1.51 -9.63
C ILE A 120 1.32 -1.33 -8.72
N ASP A 121 1.19 -0.13 -8.15
CA ASP A 121 0.05 0.28 -7.35
C ASP A 121 -0.62 1.52 -7.96
N PRO A 122 -1.96 1.65 -7.87
CA PRO A 122 -2.65 2.88 -8.26
C PRO A 122 -2.33 4.01 -7.26
N VAL A 123 -1.92 5.18 -7.75
CA VAL A 123 -1.64 6.36 -6.92
C VAL A 123 -2.82 6.71 -6.02
N LYS A 124 -4.04 6.69 -6.57
CA LYS A 124 -5.27 7.00 -5.82
C LYS A 124 -5.44 6.12 -4.59
N VAL A 125 -5.13 4.83 -4.69
CA VAL A 125 -5.25 3.88 -3.57
C VAL A 125 -4.24 4.22 -2.49
N THR A 126 -2.96 4.35 -2.84
CA THR A 126 -1.87 4.67 -1.91
C THR A 126 -2.11 6.02 -1.22
N ARG A 127 -2.52 7.04 -1.97
CA ARG A 127 -2.83 8.37 -1.44
C ARG A 127 -4.02 8.33 -0.48
N SER A 128 -5.13 7.71 -0.88
CA SER A 128 -6.34 7.64 -0.04
C SER A 128 -6.09 6.82 1.23
N ALA A 129 -5.30 5.76 1.15
CA ALA A 129 -4.92 4.98 2.32
C ALA A 129 -4.14 5.84 3.33
N LEU A 130 -3.18 6.63 2.86
CA LEU A 130 -2.40 7.54 3.71
C LEU A 130 -3.26 8.65 4.33
N GLU A 131 -4.15 9.28 3.55
CA GLU A 131 -5.08 10.31 4.03
C GLU A 131 -6.01 9.77 5.12
N ASN A 132 -6.61 8.60 4.88
CA ASN A 132 -7.51 7.98 5.84
C ASN A 132 -6.77 7.53 7.11
N ALA A 133 -5.61 6.91 6.97
CA ALA A 133 -4.78 6.50 8.11
C ALA A 133 -4.36 7.71 8.97
N SER A 134 -3.96 8.80 8.33
CA SER A 134 -3.60 10.05 8.99
C SER A 134 -4.80 10.64 9.74
N SER A 135 -5.98 10.67 9.13
CA SER A 135 -7.21 11.18 9.76
C SER A 135 -7.58 10.39 11.01
N VAL A 136 -7.52 9.06 10.93
CA VAL A 136 -7.80 8.19 12.10
C VAL A 136 -6.74 8.37 13.18
N ALA A 137 -5.47 8.45 12.83
CA ALA A 137 -4.37 8.66 13.77
C ALA A 137 -4.53 10.00 14.53
N VAL A 138 -4.87 11.08 13.82
CA VAL A 138 -5.13 12.39 14.45
C VAL A 138 -6.31 12.30 15.41
N MET A 139 -7.38 11.61 15.04
CA MET A 139 -8.55 11.42 15.92
C MET A 139 -8.13 10.69 17.21
N VAL A 140 -7.38 9.60 17.11
CA VAL A 140 -6.92 8.83 18.28
C VAL A 140 -6.00 9.67 19.17
N ILE A 141 -5.04 10.41 18.59
CA ILE A 141 -4.08 11.22 19.36
C ILE A 141 -4.75 12.41 20.05
N SER A 142 -5.79 12.98 19.43
CA SER A 142 -6.52 14.14 19.98
C SER A 142 -7.63 13.77 20.97
N THR A 143 -7.91 12.48 21.15
CA THR A 143 -8.98 12.00 22.05
C THR A 143 -8.42 11.76 23.45
N GLU A 144 -9.03 12.35 24.47
CA GLU A 144 -8.64 12.18 25.87
C GLU A 144 -9.35 11.00 26.55
N THR A 145 -10.52 10.60 26.04
CA THR A 145 -11.37 9.58 26.68
C THR A 145 -11.98 8.66 25.62
N LEU A 146 -11.96 7.37 25.90
CA LEU A 146 -12.67 6.34 25.13
C LEU A 146 -13.82 5.78 26.00
N VAL A 147 -15.05 5.85 25.48
CA VAL A 147 -16.21 5.23 26.10
C VAL A 147 -16.61 4.01 25.31
N THR A 148 -16.69 2.86 25.95
CA THR A 148 -17.09 1.59 25.33
C THR A 148 -17.98 0.79 26.27
N ASP A 149 -18.82 -0.05 25.70
CA ASP A 149 -19.62 -1.00 26.48
C ASP A 149 -18.74 -2.11 27.06
N LEU A 150 -18.99 -2.50 28.31
CA LEU A 150 -18.39 -3.66 28.92
C LEU A 150 -19.01 -4.92 28.31
N ILE A 151 -18.19 -5.78 27.71
CA ILE A 151 -18.63 -7.09 27.28
C ILE A 151 -18.72 -7.96 28.53
N GLU A 152 -19.94 -8.16 29.07
CA GLU A 152 -20.18 -9.18 30.10
C GLU A 152 -19.89 -10.57 29.51
N LYS A 153 -19.03 -11.34 30.20
CA LYS A 153 -18.68 -12.71 29.83
C LYS A 153 -19.73 -13.67 30.31
#